data_02f799fc110d7c68a1ceb7cc84423265
#
_entry.id   02f799fc110d7c68a1ceb7cc84423265
#
_cell.length_a   1.000
_cell.length_b   1.000
_cell.length_c   1.000
_cell.angle_alpha   90.00
_cell.angle_beta   90.00
_cell.angle_gamma   90.00
#
_symmetry.space_group_name_H-M   'P 1'
#
loop_
_entity.id
_entity.type
_entity.pdbx_description
1 polymer ?
#
loop_
_entity_poly.entity_id
_entity_poly.type
_entity_poly.pdbx_seq_one_letter_code
_entity_poly.pdbx_strand_id
1 'polypeptide(L)'
;MSHLLQERPYGRGYWAGISAEDIRHAILHPVYDEIQDSGDDKHLLLGFDRSMNLLEIAYNIIDEQRFMVFHAMKCRNSYYELLRR
;
A
#
# COMPACT_ATOMS: atom_id res chain seq x y z
N MET A 1 7.14 9.35 -13.69
CA MET A 1 6.92 8.71 -13.31
C MET A 1 6.78 8.80 -12.03
N SER A 2 6.98 9.08 -11.42
CA SER A 2 6.97 8.96 -10.22
C SER A 2 5.94 9.53 -9.45
N HIS A 3 4.84 9.80 -9.85
CA HIS A 3 3.94 10.46 -9.08
C HIS A 3 2.69 9.76 -8.92
N LEU A 4 2.72 8.44 -8.87
CA LEU A 4 1.55 7.67 -8.61
C LEU A 4 1.13 7.73 -7.18
N LEU A 5 2.04 8.09 -6.27
CA LEU A 5 1.78 8.06 -4.86
C LEU A 5 1.47 9.46 -4.35
N GLN A 6 0.34 9.62 -3.69
CA GLN A 6 0.00 10.84 -2.99
C GLN A 6 0.83 10.92 -1.74
N GLU A 7 1.29 12.11 -1.39
CA GLU A 7 2.13 12.23 -0.23
C GLU A 7 1.37 12.09 1.03
N ARG A 8 0.12 12.36 1.03
CA ARG A 8 -0.67 12.10 2.20
C ARG A 8 -2.03 11.69 1.76
N PRO A 9 -2.72 10.89 2.56
CA PRO A 9 -4.03 10.42 2.19
C PRO A 9 -5.04 11.54 2.31
N TYR A 10 -6.08 11.46 1.54
CA TYR A 10 -7.16 12.35 1.70
C TYR A 10 -7.94 11.94 2.91
N GLY A 11 -8.44 12.89 3.59
CA GLY A 11 -9.34 12.67 4.67
C GLY A 11 -8.72 11.82 5.75
N ARG A 12 -9.20 10.63 5.90
CA ARG A 12 -8.87 9.86 7.04
C ARG A 12 -7.86 8.80 6.85
N GLY A 13 -7.04 8.91 5.88
CA GLY A 13 -5.99 7.94 5.70
C GLY A 13 -5.15 7.78 6.96
N TYR A 14 -4.64 6.59 7.18
CA TYR A 14 -3.84 6.28 8.35
C TYR A 14 -2.57 5.57 7.90
N TRP A 15 -1.43 6.16 8.15
CA TRP A 15 -0.16 5.61 7.70
C TRP A 15 0.71 5.10 8.84
N ALA A 16 0.21 5.10 10.07
CA ALA A 16 0.89 4.51 11.21
C ALA A 16 2.33 4.99 11.38
N GLY A 17 2.58 6.26 11.05
CA GLY A 17 3.93 6.81 11.16
C GLY A 17 4.86 6.40 10.03
N ILE A 18 4.39 5.65 9.04
CA ILE A 18 5.23 5.24 7.93
C ILE A 18 5.44 6.45 7.02
N SER A 19 6.65 6.65 6.55
CA SER A 19 6.94 7.79 5.70
C SER A 19 6.43 7.56 4.29
N ALA A 20 6.21 8.64 3.56
CA ALA A 20 5.81 8.53 2.17
C ALA A 20 6.87 7.82 1.35
N GLU A 21 8.15 8.02 1.66
CA GLU A 21 9.22 7.34 0.93
C GLU A 21 9.17 5.85 1.13
N ASP A 22 8.87 5.40 2.33
CA ASP A 22 8.79 3.97 2.59
C ASP A 22 7.56 3.36 1.93
N ILE A 23 6.46 4.08 1.92
CA ILE A 23 5.26 3.61 1.21
C ILE A 23 5.55 3.50 -0.28
N ARG A 24 6.21 4.51 -0.84
CA ARG A 24 6.55 4.46 -2.25
C ARG A 24 7.47 3.29 -2.57
N HIS A 25 8.45 3.05 -1.72
CA HIS A 25 9.37 1.94 -1.93
C HIS A 25 8.60 0.62 -1.92
N ALA A 26 7.67 0.46 -0.99
CA ALA A 26 6.91 -0.77 -0.89
C ALA A 26 6.02 -0.97 -2.11
N ILE A 27 5.42 0.10 -2.62
CA ILE A 27 4.59 0.01 -3.81
C ILE A 27 5.42 -0.39 -5.03
N LEU A 28 6.66 0.08 -5.10
CA LEU A 28 7.53 -0.24 -6.21
C LEU A 28 8.19 -1.62 -6.08
N HIS A 29 8.09 -2.23 -4.90
CA HIS A 29 8.69 -3.55 -4.65
C HIS A 29 7.64 -4.45 -4.00
N PRO A 30 6.52 -4.68 -4.68
CA PRO A 30 5.45 -5.45 -4.06
C PRO A 30 5.74 -6.94 -4.13
N VAL A 31 5.27 -7.66 -3.14
CA VAL A 31 5.29 -9.11 -3.18
C VAL A 31 3.87 -9.66 -3.29
N TYR A 32 2.87 -8.80 -3.21
CA TYR A 32 1.48 -9.21 -3.33
C TYR A 32 0.66 -7.97 -3.63
N ASP A 33 -0.26 -8.05 -4.55
CA ASP A 33 -1.12 -6.92 -4.86
C ASP A 33 -2.42 -7.48 -5.44
N GLU A 34 -3.53 -7.21 -4.79
CA GLU A 34 -4.79 -7.79 -5.18
C GLU A 34 -5.91 -6.79 -5.00
N ILE A 35 -6.85 -6.78 -5.93
CA ILE A 35 -8.04 -5.97 -5.79
C ILE A 35 -8.94 -6.62 -4.75
N GLN A 36 -9.37 -5.84 -3.79
CA GLN A 36 -10.26 -6.35 -2.77
C GLN A 36 -11.66 -6.47 -3.34
N ASP A 37 -12.37 -7.48 -2.90
CA ASP A 37 -13.69 -7.76 -3.40
C ASP A 37 -14.71 -6.91 -2.67
N SER A 38 -14.74 -5.64 -2.93
CA SER A 38 -15.64 -4.76 -2.24
C SER A 38 -16.43 -3.90 -3.19
N GLY A 39 -16.28 -4.09 -4.48
CA GLY A 39 -16.99 -3.27 -5.43
C GLY A 39 -16.32 -1.93 -5.68
N ASP A 40 -15.24 -1.63 -4.98
CA ASP A 40 -14.49 -0.40 -5.19
C ASP A 40 -13.18 -0.77 -5.81
N ASP A 41 -12.46 0.17 -6.31
CA ASP A 41 -11.13 -0.09 -6.86
C ASP A 41 -10.10 -0.08 -5.74
N LYS A 42 -10.39 -0.80 -4.68
CA LYS A 42 -9.53 -0.85 -3.52
C LYS A 42 -8.57 -2.01 -3.65
N HIS A 43 -7.31 -1.73 -3.45
CA HIS A 43 -6.25 -2.73 -3.54
C HIS A 43 -5.61 -2.95 -2.19
N LEU A 44 -5.20 -4.18 -1.95
CA LEU A 44 -4.31 -4.50 -0.84
C LEU A 44 -2.97 -4.91 -1.42
N LEU A 45 -1.92 -4.25 -0.99
CA LEU A 45 -0.58 -4.53 -1.47
C LEU A 45 0.30 -4.83 -0.28
N LEU A 46 1.15 -5.83 -0.41
CA LEU A 46 2.19 -6.11 0.56
C LEU A 46 3.52 -5.86 -0.13
N GLY A 47 4.37 -5.06 0.47
CA GLY A 47 5.66 -4.73 -0.13
C GLY A 47 6.64 -4.32 0.96
N PHE A 48 7.92 -4.33 0.62
CA PHE A 48 8.96 -4.03 1.60
C PHE A 48 9.33 -2.56 1.58
N ASP A 49 9.51 -2.00 2.77
CA ASP A 49 10.01 -0.65 2.89
C ASP A 49 11.53 -0.66 2.69
N ARG A 50 12.17 0.50 2.84
CA ARG A 50 13.60 0.61 2.61
C ARG A 50 14.45 -0.15 3.61
N SER A 51 13.86 -0.51 4.75
CA SER A 51 14.55 -1.26 5.78
C SER A 51 14.15 -2.73 5.80
N MET A 52 13.50 -3.18 4.73
CA MET A 52 13.10 -4.57 4.57
C MET A 52 11.99 -5.00 5.54
N ASN A 53 11.22 -4.05 6.04
CA ASN A 53 10.02 -4.40 6.80
C ASN A 53 8.88 -4.58 5.82
N LEU A 54 8.10 -5.62 6.00
CA LEU A 54 6.95 -5.83 5.14
C LEU A 54 5.82 -4.95 5.60
N LEU A 55 5.26 -4.19 4.68
CA LEU A 55 4.15 -3.29 4.97
C LEU A 55 2.90 -3.79 4.28
N GLU A 56 1.73 -3.53 4.90
CA GLU A 56 0.47 -3.71 4.23
C GLU A 56 -0.07 -2.33 3.87
N ILE A 57 -0.48 -2.17 2.64
CA ILE A 57 -0.89 -0.87 2.12
C ILE A 57 -2.22 -1.06 1.41
N ALA A 58 -3.20 -0.25 1.79
CA ALA A 58 -4.48 -0.25 1.09
C ALA A 58 -4.57 1.05 0.30
N TYR A 59 -4.90 0.94 -0.97
CA TYR A 59 -4.94 2.11 -1.81
C TYR A 59 -6.04 1.99 -2.85
N ASN A 60 -6.45 3.12 -3.39
CA ASN A 60 -7.35 3.17 -4.52
C ASN A 60 -6.60 3.78 -5.69
N ILE A 61 -6.92 3.34 -6.88
CA ILE A 61 -6.39 3.97 -8.08
C ILE A 61 -7.35 5.10 -8.44
N ILE A 62 -6.83 6.32 -8.47
CA ILE A 62 -7.63 7.48 -8.79
C ILE A 62 -7.68 7.66 -10.32
N ASP A 63 -6.53 7.53 -10.97
CA ASP A 63 -6.47 7.60 -12.42
C ASP A 63 -5.19 6.91 -12.84
N GLU A 64 -4.80 7.06 -14.07
CA GLU A 64 -3.67 6.32 -14.60
C GLU A 64 -2.36 6.69 -13.95
N GLN A 65 -2.34 7.79 -13.21
CA GLN A 65 -1.08 8.26 -12.68
C GLN A 65 -1.12 8.53 -11.20
N ARG A 66 -2.22 8.30 -10.51
CA ARG A 66 -2.32 8.62 -9.10
C ARG A 66 -2.99 7.54 -8.31
N PHE A 67 -2.41 7.24 -7.16
CA PHE A 67 -2.99 6.35 -6.17
C PHE A 67 -3.37 7.17 -4.96
N MET A 68 -4.40 6.78 -4.26
CA MET A 68 -4.67 7.31 -2.96
C MET A 68 -4.39 6.23 -1.94
N VAL A 69 -3.37 6.42 -1.10
CA VAL A 69 -3.04 5.47 -0.06
C VAL A 69 -3.76 5.89 1.19
N PHE A 70 -4.73 5.11 1.61
CA PHE A 70 -5.52 5.48 2.78
C PHE A 70 -5.18 4.65 4.01
N HIS A 71 -4.32 3.66 3.87
CA HIS A 71 -3.91 2.85 5.01
C HIS A 71 -2.53 2.27 4.72
N ALA A 72 -1.64 2.37 5.68
CA ALA A 72 -0.33 1.73 5.59
C ALA A 72 0.13 1.41 7.00
N MET A 73 0.64 0.22 7.21
CA MET A 73 1.19 -0.18 8.49
C MET A 73 2.06 -1.42 8.29
N LYS A 74 2.75 -1.85 9.32
CA LYS A 74 3.49 -3.09 9.23
C LYS A 74 2.52 -4.22 9.01
N CYS A 75 2.91 -5.17 8.17
CA CYS A 75 2.03 -6.26 7.78
C CYS A 75 1.64 -7.08 9.00
N ARG A 76 0.35 -7.31 9.18
CA ARG A 76 -0.12 -8.13 10.28
C ARG A 76 0.07 -9.59 9.95
N ASN A 77 0.17 -10.39 10.98
CA ASN A 77 0.49 -11.81 10.80
C ASN A 77 -0.50 -12.54 9.92
N SER A 78 -1.76 -12.19 9.99
CA SER A 78 -2.77 -12.88 9.21
C SER A 78 -2.54 -12.70 7.72
N TYR A 79 -1.87 -11.64 7.29
CA TYR A 79 -1.62 -11.43 5.88
C TYR A 79 -0.38 -12.15 5.38
N TYR A 80 0.48 -12.61 6.27
CA TYR A 80 1.62 -13.41 5.83
C TYR A 80 1.17 -14.71 5.16
N GLU A 81 -0.05 -15.16 5.49
CA GLU A 81 -0.56 -16.37 4.85
C GLU A 81 -0.74 -16.19 3.35
N LEU A 82 -0.96 -14.96 2.90
CA LEU A 82 -1.14 -14.72 1.48
C LEU A 82 0.14 -14.99 0.70
N LEU A 83 1.27 -14.91 1.35
CA LEU A 83 2.56 -15.11 0.69
C LEU A 83 2.93 -16.57 0.56
N ARG A 84 2.14 -17.46 1.17
CA ARG A 84 2.44 -18.86 1.10
C ARG A 84 1.72 -19.56 -0.01
N ARG A 85 0.90 -18.89 -0.73
CA ARG A 85 0.11 -19.52 -1.76
C ARG A 85 0.84 -19.69 -3.04
#